data_0eaee99687f4301ede484757c281861e
#
_entry.id   0eaee99687f4301ede484757c281861e
#
_cell.length_a   1.000
_cell.length_b   1.000
_cell.length_c   1.000
_cell.angle_alpha   90.00
_cell.angle_beta   90.00
_cell.angle_gamma   90.00
#
_symmetry.space_group_name_H-M   'P 1'
#
loop_
_entity.id
_entity.type
_entity.pdbx_description
1 polymer ?
#
loop_
_entity_poly.entity_id
_entity_poly.type
_entity_poly.pdbx_seq_one_letter_code
_entity_poly.pdbx_strand_id
1 'polypeptide(L)'
;MINIEERALGGFLGLACGDALGSVVEFCPRGSFRPLTDMRSGGKFRLPKGHWTDDTSMAICLAESLVAKPEFDPLDQMNRYYEWADTGKNSSLPHTFGIGKQVAFMLGEFKRTGNPYTPRTDAKYSGNGSLMRLMPVILRYHQNHENVLKYAELSSKTTHATSEAIQSCQYFSTLILRIFQGLPKEQLFQDKDALTFDKLTHICLGEFKNKKSDDVGSIGYVVDSLEVALWAFWYTDNFKDAVLMAANLGDDADTNASICGQIAGAYYGVKDIPDSWLECLYRKNDIEKLTLELLKMRDENIITVYGIKNCDTVKKALKWLADHNIEHKLHDYRVDGLDLNFLTQAEAQFGWDVLVNKRSTTWRNLDEQVKNSLDKTTVLSVLVENPTLIKRPIILQDGKALIGFNEKEYQAVFA
;
A
#
# COMPACT_ATOMS: atom_id res chain seq x y z
N MET A 1 7.58 16.49 20.47
CA MET A 1 6.66 15.77 19.54
C MET A 1 7.51 14.92 18.61
N ILE A 2 7.10 13.68 18.35
CA ILE A 2 7.79 12.77 17.44
C ILE A 2 7.54 13.28 16.01
N ASN A 3 8.60 13.55 15.26
CA ASN A 3 8.51 14.01 13.88
C ASN A 3 8.31 12.85 12.89
N ILE A 4 8.00 13.16 11.63
CA ILE A 4 7.70 12.14 10.62
C ILE A 4 8.90 11.22 10.32
N GLU A 5 10.12 11.74 10.39
CA GLU A 5 11.33 10.95 10.18
C GLU A 5 11.55 9.93 11.29
N GLU A 6 11.35 10.33 12.56
CA GLU A 6 11.40 9.42 13.70
C GLU A 6 10.32 8.34 13.62
N ARG A 7 9.12 8.67 13.12
CA ARG A 7 8.02 7.72 12.88
C ARG A 7 8.35 6.76 11.73
N ALA A 8 8.87 7.28 10.64
CA ALA A 8 9.24 6.49 9.46
C ALA A 8 10.34 5.48 9.79
N LEU A 9 11.42 5.95 10.43
CA LEU A 9 12.51 5.09 10.92
C LEU A 9 11.98 4.04 11.91
N GLY A 10 11.13 4.48 12.86
CA GLY A 10 10.49 3.57 13.82
C GLY A 10 9.67 2.48 13.13
N GLY A 11 8.90 2.82 12.10
CA GLY A 11 8.06 1.87 11.38
C GLY A 11 8.86 0.79 10.63
N PHE A 12 9.89 1.16 9.88
CA PHE A 12 10.66 0.16 9.10
C PHE A 12 11.68 -0.60 9.96
N LEU A 13 12.38 0.06 10.86
CA LEU A 13 13.24 -0.64 11.84
C LEU A 13 12.41 -1.51 12.78
N GLY A 14 11.20 -1.04 13.14
CA GLY A 14 10.26 -1.80 13.97
C GLY A 14 9.78 -3.08 13.30
N LEU A 15 9.50 -3.04 11.98
CA LEU A 15 9.26 -4.23 11.15
C LEU A 15 10.39 -5.25 11.34
N ALA A 16 11.62 -4.84 11.09
CA ALA A 16 12.78 -5.72 11.14
C ALA A 16 13.10 -6.25 12.55
N CYS A 17 12.89 -5.41 13.58
CA CYS A 17 13.05 -5.83 14.98
C CYS A 17 11.97 -6.84 15.39
N GLY A 18 10.72 -6.65 14.93
CA GLY A 18 9.61 -7.57 15.19
C GLY A 18 9.87 -8.94 14.58
N ASP A 19 10.23 -8.96 13.30
CA ASP A 19 10.63 -10.15 12.55
C ASP A 19 11.77 -10.90 13.29
N ALA A 20 12.88 -10.22 13.57
CA ALA A 20 14.03 -10.82 14.25
C ALA A 20 13.69 -11.36 15.66
N LEU A 21 12.78 -10.71 16.38
CA LEU A 21 12.32 -11.16 17.70
C LEU A 21 11.44 -12.40 17.59
N GLY A 22 10.43 -12.35 16.71
CA GLY A 22 9.42 -13.39 16.57
C GLY A 22 9.93 -14.68 15.96
N SER A 23 10.93 -14.60 15.06
CA SER A 23 11.56 -15.76 14.39
C SER A 23 12.07 -16.84 15.34
N VAL A 24 12.35 -16.47 16.59
CA VAL A 24 12.84 -17.40 17.63
C VAL A 24 11.78 -18.40 18.07
N VAL A 25 10.51 -18.01 18.01
CA VAL A 25 9.36 -18.82 18.41
C VAL A 25 8.38 -19.09 17.28
N GLU A 26 8.74 -18.73 16.07
CA GLU A 26 8.01 -19.06 14.85
C GLU A 26 7.80 -20.58 14.75
N PHE A 27 6.60 -21.01 14.36
CA PHE A 27 6.10 -22.39 14.35
C PHE A 27 5.99 -23.07 15.72
N CYS A 28 6.21 -22.36 16.82
CA CYS A 28 5.95 -22.89 18.14
C CYS A 28 4.48 -22.63 18.51
N PRO A 29 3.67 -23.64 18.82
CA PRO A 29 2.30 -23.42 19.26
C PRO A 29 2.23 -22.51 20.49
N ARG A 30 1.18 -21.71 20.59
CA ARG A 30 0.92 -20.82 21.71
C ARG A 30 1.06 -21.56 23.05
N GLY A 31 1.81 -20.96 23.98
CA GLY A 31 2.03 -21.55 25.32
C GLY A 31 2.97 -22.74 25.39
N SER A 32 3.53 -23.21 24.25
CA SER A 32 4.47 -24.34 24.21
C SER A 32 5.93 -23.97 24.47
N PHE A 33 6.23 -22.68 24.63
CA PHE A 33 7.59 -22.15 24.81
C PHE A 33 7.66 -21.19 25.99
N ARG A 34 8.87 -20.97 26.50
CA ARG A 34 9.09 -19.94 27.52
C ARG A 34 8.91 -18.57 26.88
N PRO A 35 8.03 -17.70 27.42
CA PRO A 35 7.80 -16.37 26.85
C PRO A 35 9.09 -15.59 26.59
N LEU A 36 9.12 -14.92 25.46
CA LEU A 36 10.19 -13.97 25.12
C LEU A 36 10.10 -12.75 26.04
N THR A 37 11.22 -12.31 26.55
CA THR A 37 11.36 -11.09 27.37
C THR A 37 12.33 -10.11 26.72
N ASP A 38 13.11 -10.59 25.75
CA ASP A 38 14.09 -9.81 25.01
C ASP A 38 14.49 -10.51 23.69
N MET A 39 15.15 -9.78 22.79
CA MET A 39 15.69 -10.32 21.55
C MET A 39 16.86 -11.27 21.86
N ARG A 40 16.83 -12.44 21.23
CA ARG A 40 17.85 -13.48 21.39
C ARG A 40 18.10 -14.24 20.08
N SER A 41 19.16 -15.03 20.02
CA SER A 41 19.39 -15.98 18.93
C SER A 41 18.57 -17.26 19.10
N GLY A 42 18.28 -17.97 18.01
CA GLY A 42 17.65 -19.28 18.04
C GLY A 42 16.61 -19.52 16.95
N GLY A 43 15.54 -20.19 17.33
CA GLY A 43 14.42 -20.55 16.43
C GLY A 43 14.75 -21.70 15.49
N LYS A 44 13.78 -22.00 14.62
CA LYS A 44 13.88 -23.10 13.62
C LYS A 44 15.06 -22.91 12.67
N PHE A 45 15.34 -21.68 12.28
CA PHE A 45 16.42 -21.33 11.36
C PHE A 45 17.76 -21.08 12.07
N ARG A 46 17.81 -21.18 13.42
CA ARG A 46 19.00 -20.94 14.26
C ARG A 46 19.64 -19.57 13.98
N LEU A 47 18.81 -18.52 13.87
CA LEU A 47 19.28 -17.20 13.52
C LEU A 47 20.16 -16.59 14.62
N PRO A 48 21.23 -15.88 14.27
CA PRO A 48 21.93 -15.01 15.20
C PRO A 48 20.98 -13.92 15.73
N LYS A 49 21.28 -13.34 16.90
CA LYS A 49 20.51 -12.23 17.46
C LYS A 49 20.44 -11.06 16.47
N GLY A 50 19.23 -10.55 16.24
CA GLY A 50 19.00 -9.43 15.32
C GLY A 50 18.91 -9.79 13.83
N HIS A 51 19.02 -11.08 13.48
CA HIS A 51 18.77 -11.55 12.13
C HIS A 51 17.30 -11.85 11.93
N TRP A 52 16.77 -11.54 10.78
CA TRP A 52 15.37 -11.55 10.37
C TRP A 52 15.09 -12.53 9.23
N THR A 53 13.83 -12.75 8.89
CA THR A 53 13.34 -13.76 7.94
C THR A 53 12.95 -13.13 6.58
N ASP A 54 12.00 -13.75 5.87
CA ASP A 54 11.52 -13.26 4.58
C ASP A 54 10.71 -11.97 4.69
N ASP A 55 10.09 -11.66 5.83
CA ASP A 55 9.38 -10.39 6.07
C ASP A 55 10.25 -9.19 5.72
N THR A 56 11.39 -9.10 6.38
CA THR A 56 12.33 -7.99 6.18
C THR A 56 13.07 -8.11 4.85
N SER A 57 13.42 -9.33 4.41
CA SER A 57 14.04 -9.55 3.10
C SER A 57 13.17 -8.99 1.97
N MET A 58 11.88 -9.32 1.98
CA MET A 58 10.94 -8.84 0.96
C MET A 58 10.65 -7.35 1.11
N ALA A 59 10.61 -6.82 2.34
CA ALA A 59 10.47 -5.38 2.56
C ALA A 59 11.66 -4.60 2.00
N ILE A 60 12.89 -5.07 2.17
CA ILE A 60 14.10 -4.47 1.58
C ILE A 60 14.04 -4.54 0.04
N CYS A 61 13.70 -5.69 -0.53
CA CYS A 61 13.53 -5.83 -1.98
C CYS A 61 12.52 -4.82 -2.54
N LEU A 62 11.39 -4.64 -1.86
CA LEU A 62 10.36 -3.68 -2.22
C LEU A 62 10.87 -2.24 -2.09
N ALA A 63 11.54 -1.91 -1.00
CA ALA A 63 12.13 -0.59 -0.78
C ALA A 63 13.14 -0.24 -1.87
N GLU A 64 14.06 -1.16 -2.20
CA GLU A 64 15.02 -0.99 -3.28
C GLU A 64 14.35 -0.79 -4.65
N SER A 65 13.23 -1.48 -4.92
CA SER A 65 12.45 -1.29 -6.14
C SER A 65 11.86 0.12 -6.21
N LEU A 66 11.22 0.55 -5.13
CA LEU A 66 10.58 1.86 -5.04
C LEU A 66 11.58 3.03 -5.09
N VAL A 67 12.81 2.84 -4.59
CA VAL A 67 13.88 3.85 -4.69
C VAL A 67 14.46 3.89 -6.10
N ALA A 68 14.64 2.73 -6.74
CA ALA A 68 15.28 2.63 -8.05
C ALA A 68 14.39 3.10 -9.21
N LYS A 69 13.07 3.13 -9.02
CA LYS A 69 12.11 3.44 -10.07
C LYS A 69 11.32 4.73 -9.75
N PRO A 70 11.13 5.63 -10.72
CA PRO A 70 10.34 6.84 -10.51
C PRO A 70 8.86 6.51 -10.25
N GLU A 71 8.33 5.52 -10.95
CA GLU A 71 6.96 5.01 -10.80
C GLU A 71 6.98 3.60 -10.18
N PHE A 72 5.85 3.18 -9.60
CA PHE A 72 5.66 1.81 -9.12
C PHE A 72 5.79 0.81 -10.27
N ASP A 73 6.74 -0.10 -10.16
CA ASP A 73 7.04 -1.11 -11.17
C ASP A 73 6.86 -2.53 -10.59
N PRO A 74 5.74 -3.20 -10.85
CA PRO A 74 5.48 -4.54 -10.32
C PRO A 74 6.42 -5.60 -10.91
N LEU A 75 6.96 -5.37 -12.12
CA LEU A 75 7.95 -6.27 -12.72
C LEU A 75 9.28 -6.17 -11.99
N ASP A 76 9.75 -4.95 -11.68
CA ASP A 76 10.98 -4.77 -10.91
C ASP A 76 10.83 -5.33 -9.49
N GLN A 77 9.69 -5.12 -8.83
CA GLN A 77 9.37 -5.71 -7.53
C GLN A 77 9.50 -7.24 -7.57
N MET A 78 8.86 -7.88 -8.55
CA MET A 78 8.88 -9.35 -8.70
C MET A 78 10.26 -9.88 -9.10
N ASN A 79 11.00 -9.17 -9.94
CA ASN A 79 12.38 -9.54 -10.28
C ASN A 79 13.30 -9.54 -9.05
N ARG A 80 13.16 -8.56 -8.15
CA ARG A 80 13.94 -8.50 -6.88
C ARG A 80 13.55 -9.61 -5.92
N TYR A 81 12.26 -9.94 -5.81
CA TYR A 81 11.83 -11.10 -5.04
C TYR A 81 12.35 -12.41 -5.61
N TYR A 82 12.37 -12.53 -6.94
CA TYR A 82 12.94 -13.70 -7.59
C TYR A 82 14.45 -13.79 -7.36
N GLU A 83 15.19 -12.70 -7.50
CA GLU A 83 16.62 -12.64 -7.23
C GLU A 83 16.93 -13.00 -5.75
N TRP A 84 16.14 -12.49 -4.80
CA TRP A 84 16.25 -12.89 -3.40
C TRP A 84 16.04 -14.41 -3.23
N ALA A 85 14.98 -14.95 -3.81
CA ALA A 85 14.66 -16.36 -3.70
C ALA A 85 15.72 -17.29 -4.31
N ASP A 86 16.31 -16.87 -5.43
CA ASP A 86 17.30 -17.66 -6.19
C ASP A 86 18.73 -17.55 -5.62
N THR A 87 19.13 -16.37 -5.15
CA THR A 87 20.53 -16.10 -4.78
C THR A 87 20.77 -15.83 -3.31
N GLY A 88 19.72 -15.58 -2.53
CA GLY A 88 19.81 -15.10 -1.16
C GLY A 88 20.14 -13.61 -1.01
N LYS A 89 20.11 -12.83 -2.11
CA LYS A 89 20.27 -11.37 -2.02
C LYS A 89 19.21 -10.78 -1.10
N ASN A 90 19.61 -9.88 -0.22
CA ASN A 90 18.73 -9.32 0.83
C ASN A 90 18.22 -10.35 1.86
N SER A 91 18.82 -11.52 1.97
CA SER A 91 18.58 -12.44 3.09
C SER A 91 19.49 -12.09 4.27
N SER A 92 19.07 -12.40 5.50
CA SER A 92 19.91 -12.22 6.69
C SER A 92 20.92 -13.36 6.89
N LEU A 93 20.84 -14.41 6.08
CA LEU A 93 21.81 -15.49 5.96
C LEU A 93 22.39 -15.50 4.53
N PRO A 94 23.51 -16.22 4.28
CA PRO A 94 24.10 -16.34 2.94
C PRO A 94 23.25 -17.04 1.88
N HIS A 95 22.06 -17.49 2.24
CA HIS A 95 21.11 -18.18 1.40
C HIS A 95 19.68 -17.77 1.76
N THR A 96 18.75 -18.06 0.87
CA THR A 96 17.32 -17.78 1.11
C THR A 96 16.72 -18.85 2.01
N PHE A 97 15.82 -18.41 2.90
CA PHE A 97 15.04 -19.25 3.80
C PHE A 97 13.72 -18.58 4.15
N GLY A 98 12.81 -19.30 4.77
CA GLY A 98 11.54 -18.75 5.27
C GLY A 98 10.45 -18.57 4.21
N ILE A 99 10.72 -18.79 2.92
CA ILE A 99 9.78 -18.47 1.84
C ILE A 99 8.41 -19.15 2.06
N GLY A 100 7.36 -18.34 2.21
CA GLY A 100 5.99 -18.81 2.32
C GLY A 100 5.48 -19.50 1.05
N LYS A 101 4.61 -20.48 1.20
CA LYS A 101 4.08 -21.30 0.06
C LYS A 101 3.44 -20.44 -1.03
N GLN A 102 2.71 -19.39 -0.67
CA GLN A 102 2.05 -18.51 -1.62
C GLN A 102 3.07 -17.69 -2.42
N VAL A 103 4.09 -17.16 -1.75
CA VAL A 103 5.19 -16.43 -2.40
C VAL A 103 5.96 -17.35 -3.33
N ALA A 104 6.35 -18.55 -2.87
CA ALA A 104 7.04 -19.54 -3.71
C ALA A 104 6.26 -19.91 -4.97
N PHE A 105 4.94 -20.13 -4.83
CA PHE A 105 4.06 -20.36 -5.97
C PHE A 105 4.13 -19.20 -6.97
N MET A 106 4.02 -17.95 -6.49
CA MET A 106 4.01 -16.77 -7.36
C MET A 106 5.34 -16.53 -8.05
N LEU A 107 6.45 -16.76 -7.37
CA LEU A 107 7.77 -16.67 -8.00
C LEU A 107 7.94 -17.70 -9.14
N GLY A 108 7.41 -18.92 -8.95
CA GLY A 108 7.37 -19.93 -10.00
C GLY A 108 6.49 -19.52 -11.19
N GLU A 109 5.29 -18.99 -10.93
CA GLU A 109 4.39 -18.47 -11.97
C GLU A 109 4.98 -17.27 -12.70
N PHE A 110 5.58 -16.35 -11.99
CA PHE A 110 6.24 -15.19 -12.58
C PHE A 110 7.38 -15.60 -13.51
N LYS A 111 8.24 -16.53 -13.07
CA LYS A 111 9.31 -17.08 -13.92
C LYS A 111 8.76 -17.72 -15.20
N ARG A 112 7.62 -18.41 -15.11
CA ARG A 112 7.01 -19.11 -16.23
C ARG A 112 6.29 -18.17 -17.21
N THR A 113 5.62 -17.12 -16.70
CA THR A 113 4.68 -16.29 -17.49
C THR A 113 5.13 -14.88 -17.73
N GLY A 114 6.03 -14.35 -16.90
CA GLY A 114 6.38 -12.92 -16.87
C GLY A 114 5.28 -12.01 -16.29
N ASN A 115 4.12 -12.55 -15.87
CA ASN A 115 3.04 -11.77 -15.28
C ASN A 115 3.37 -11.47 -13.81
N PRO A 116 3.47 -10.19 -13.40
CA PRO A 116 3.81 -9.84 -12.02
C PRO A 116 2.66 -10.01 -11.03
N TYR A 117 1.44 -10.25 -11.48
CA TYR A 117 0.26 -10.33 -10.62
C TYR A 117 -0.24 -11.77 -10.46
N THR A 118 -0.64 -12.13 -9.22
CA THR A 118 -1.17 -13.47 -8.93
C THR A 118 -2.59 -13.63 -9.46
N PRO A 119 -2.92 -14.78 -10.08
CA PRO A 119 -4.28 -15.11 -10.45
C PRO A 119 -5.12 -15.62 -9.25
N ARG A 120 -4.53 -15.79 -8.06
CA ARG A 120 -5.17 -16.35 -6.88
C ARG A 120 -5.94 -15.30 -6.10
N THR A 121 -7.26 -15.26 -6.24
CA THR A 121 -8.18 -14.28 -5.62
C THR A 121 -9.14 -14.91 -4.60
N ASP A 122 -9.22 -16.25 -4.51
CA ASP A 122 -10.09 -16.91 -3.54
C ASP A 122 -9.61 -16.68 -2.11
N ALA A 123 -10.54 -16.53 -1.16
CA ALA A 123 -10.27 -16.27 0.26
C ALA A 123 -9.30 -17.27 0.93
N LYS A 124 -9.23 -18.51 0.47
CA LYS A 124 -8.26 -19.52 0.98
C LYS A 124 -6.79 -19.12 0.75
N TYR A 125 -6.52 -18.10 -0.06
CA TYR A 125 -5.18 -17.57 -0.34
C TYR A 125 -4.91 -16.24 0.40
N SER A 126 -5.70 -15.91 1.41
CA SER A 126 -5.58 -14.69 2.20
C SER A 126 -4.46 -14.79 3.26
N GLY A 127 -3.25 -15.08 2.82
CA GLY A 127 -2.06 -15.03 3.68
C GLY A 127 -1.59 -13.59 3.94
N ASN A 128 -0.76 -13.41 4.96
CA ASN A 128 -0.27 -12.13 5.45
C ASN A 128 1.01 -11.60 4.77
N GLY A 129 1.57 -12.34 3.80
CA GLY A 129 2.88 -12.04 3.20
C GLY A 129 2.97 -10.71 2.42
N SER A 130 1.86 -10.04 2.12
CA SER A 130 1.90 -8.68 1.57
C SER A 130 1.84 -7.60 2.66
N LEU A 131 1.19 -7.89 3.80
CA LEU A 131 1.07 -6.97 4.93
C LEU A 131 2.39 -6.88 5.71
N MET A 132 3.10 -8.00 5.87
CA MET A 132 4.38 -8.06 6.59
C MET A 132 5.44 -7.10 6.02
N ARG A 133 5.44 -6.87 4.71
CA ARG A 133 6.45 -6.09 3.97
C ARG A 133 5.99 -4.69 3.54
N LEU A 134 4.86 -4.18 4.06
CA LEU A 134 4.12 -3.06 3.48
C LEU A 134 4.76 -1.69 3.70
N MET A 135 5.51 -1.49 4.79
CA MET A 135 6.02 -0.18 5.21
C MET A 135 6.68 0.64 4.08
N PRO A 136 7.52 0.09 3.19
CA PRO A 136 8.14 0.86 2.11
C PRO A 136 7.15 1.56 1.19
N VAL A 137 5.98 0.94 0.89
CA VAL A 137 4.92 1.56 0.08
C VAL A 137 4.36 2.79 0.80
N ILE A 138 4.09 2.66 2.10
CA ILE A 138 3.55 3.77 2.89
C ILE A 138 4.54 4.93 2.93
N LEU A 139 5.83 4.63 3.16
CA LEU A 139 6.89 5.64 3.19
C LEU A 139 7.02 6.38 1.86
N ARG A 140 6.99 5.66 0.75
CA ARG A 140 7.15 6.23 -0.59
C ARG A 140 6.01 7.18 -0.97
N TYR A 141 4.77 6.82 -0.61
CA TYR A 141 3.58 7.51 -1.08
C TYR A 141 2.84 8.29 0.03
N HIS A 142 3.43 8.44 1.22
CA HIS A 142 2.80 9.01 2.43
C HIS A 142 2.14 10.37 2.25
N GLN A 143 2.56 11.14 1.25
CA GLN A 143 2.05 12.50 0.98
C GLN A 143 0.68 12.49 0.29
N ASN A 144 0.28 11.37 -0.32
CA ASN A 144 -1.00 11.23 -1.02
C ASN A 144 -1.72 9.94 -0.59
N HIS A 145 -2.83 10.10 0.13
CA HIS A 145 -3.60 8.98 0.67
C HIS A 145 -4.09 8.01 -0.43
N GLU A 146 -4.58 8.55 -1.56
CA GLU A 146 -5.10 7.72 -2.67
C GLU A 146 -3.97 6.88 -3.28
N ASN A 147 -2.79 7.47 -3.46
CA ASN A 147 -1.61 6.77 -3.96
C ASN A 147 -1.16 5.67 -3.01
N VAL A 148 -1.17 5.91 -1.70
CA VAL A 148 -0.84 4.87 -0.72
C VAL A 148 -1.80 3.69 -0.85
N LEU A 149 -3.12 3.90 -0.91
CA LEU A 149 -4.10 2.83 -1.06
C LEU A 149 -3.95 2.09 -2.39
N LYS A 150 -3.75 2.82 -3.48
CA LYS A 150 -3.52 2.25 -4.82
C LYS A 150 -2.29 1.36 -4.87
N TYR A 151 -1.16 1.84 -4.37
CA TYR A 151 0.09 1.10 -4.46
C TYR A 151 0.22 0.01 -3.39
N ALA A 152 -0.46 0.13 -2.24
CA ALA A 152 -0.65 -0.97 -1.31
C ALA A 152 -1.41 -2.14 -1.95
N GLU A 153 -2.48 -1.86 -2.68
CA GLU A 153 -3.21 -2.86 -3.47
C GLU A 153 -2.31 -3.50 -4.54
N LEU A 154 -1.68 -2.69 -5.41
CA LEU A 154 -0.86 -3.19 -6.51
C LEU A 154 0.34 -4.00 -6.01
N SER A 155 1.01 -3.57 -4.93
CA SER A 155 2.09 -4.33 -4.31
C SER A 155 1.59 -5.63 -3.71
N SER A 156 0.43 -5.64 -3.06
CA SER A 156 -0.19 -6.87 -2.54
C SER A 156 -0.49 -7.86 -3.66
N LYS A 157 -1.09 -7.41 -4.75
CA LYS A 157 -1.48 -8.23 -5.91
C LYS A 157 -0.32 -8.98 -6.55
N THR A 158 0.92 -8.59 -6.34
CA THR A 158 2.07 -9.34 -6.87
C THR A 158 2.15 -10.75 -6.29
N THR A 159 1.70 -10.96 -5.06
CA THR A 159 1.72 -12.26 -4.39
C THR A 159 0.39 -12.64 -3.71
N HIS A 160 -0.39 -11.67 -3.25
CA HIS A 160 -1.63 -11.84 -2.49
C HIS A 160 -2.71 -10.92 -3.05
N ALA A 161 -3.65 -11.45 -3.84
CA ALA A 161 -4.68 -10.67 -4.55
C ALA A 161 -6.11 -10.93 -4.03
N THR A 162 -6.26 -11.47 -2.83
CA THR A 162 -7.57 -11.62 -2.21
C THR A 162 -8.06 -10.29 -1.66
N SER A 163 -9.38 -10.11 -1.57
CA SER A 163 -9.95 -8.88 -1.01
C SER A 163 -9.49 -8.63 0.43
N GLU A 164 -9.36 -9.68 1.24
CA GLU A 164 -8.88 -9.61 2.61
C GLU A 164 -7.43 -9.09 2.69
N ALA A 165 -6.53 -9.61 1.83
CA ALA A 165 -5.13 -9.19 1.80
C ALA A 165 -4.99 -7.74 1.33
N ILE A 166 -5.72 -7.36 0.29
CA ILE A 166 -5.71 -6.00 -0.26
C ILE A 166 -6.25 -5.02 0.78
N GLN A 167 -7.44 -5.28 1.34
CA GLN A 167 -8.05 -4.38 2.31
C GLN A 167 -7.24 -4.29 3.60
N SER A 168 -6.59 -5.38 4.05
CA SER A 168 -5.69 -5.34 5.21
C SER A 168 -4.50 -4.40 4.96
N CYS A 169 -3.87 -4.46 3.79
CA CYS A 169 -2.81 -3.54 3.43
C CYS A 169 -3.29 -2.09 3.34
N GLN A 170 -4.44 -1.84 2.75
CA GLN A 170 -5.01 -0.49 2.60
C GLN A 170 -5.43 0.11 3.94
N TYR A 171 -6.11 -0.67 4.79
CA TYR A 171 -6.54 -0.20 6.12
C TYR A 171 -5.33 0.05 7.03
N PHE A 172 -4.37 -0.87 7.06
CA PHE A 172 -3.13 -0.68 7.82
C PHE A 172 -2.38 0.58 7.38
N SER A 173 -2.31 0.83 6.07
CA SER A 173 -1.74 2.06 5.53
C SER A 173 -2.48 3.31 6.01
N THR A 174 -3.81 3.27 6.06
CA THR A 174 -4.63 4.37 6.59
C THR A 174 -4.29 4.67 8.05
N LEU A 175 -4.11 3.63 8.87
CA LEU A 175 -3.71 3.79 10.28
C LEU A 175 -2.33 4.44 10.41
N ILE A 176 -1.34 3.99 9.62
CA ILE A 176 0.01 4.57 9.64
C ILE A 176 -0.01 6.04 9.18
N LEU A 177 -0.79 6.38 8.16
CA LEU A 177 -0.93 7.79 7.74
C LEU A 177 -1.54 8.66 8.84
N ARG A 178 -2.53 8.18 9.57
CA ARG A 178 -3.08 8.87 10.75
C ARG A 178 -2.01 9.06 11.84
N ILE A 179 -1.16 8.07 12.04
CA ILE A 179 -0.01 8.18 12.95
C ILE A 179 0.96 9.26 12.47
N PHE A 180 1.28 9.31 11.18
CA PHE A 180 2.15 10.35 10.61
C PHE A 180 1.55 11.77 10.77
N GLN A 181 0.23 11.89 10.77
CA GLN A 181 -0.49 13.13 11.08
C GLN A 181 -0.48 13.47 12.58
N GLY A 182 0.02 12.57 13.43
CA GLY A 182 0.12 12.80 14.89
C GLY A 182 -1.16 12.51 15.67
N LEU A 183 -2.11 11.75 15.12
CA LEU A 183 -3.32 11.37 15.85
C LEU A 183 -2.97 10.49 17.06
N PRO A 184 -3.63 10.70 18.21
CA PRO A 184 -3.50 9.83 19.38
C PRO A 184 -4.12 8.46 19.10
N LYS A 185 -3.70 7.44 19.85
CA LYS A 185 -4.06 6.03 19.65
C LYS A 185 -5.58 5.81 19.58
N GLU A 186 -6.34 6.50 20.43
CA GLU A 186 -7.80 6.39 20.50
C GLU A 186 -8.52 6.92 19.25
N GLN A 187 -7.89 7.82 18.50
CA GLN A 187 -8.44 8.43 17.29
C GLN A 187 -8.00 7.73 15.99
N LEU A 188 -7.13 6.74 16.08
CA LEU A 188 -6.67 6.00 14.90
C LEU A 188 -7.80 5.16 14.29
N PHE A 189 -8.66 4.58 15.13
CA PHE A 189 -9.72 3.64 14.74
C PHE A 189 -11.04 4.40 14.62
N GLN A 190 -11.62 4.42 13.41
CA GLN A 190 -12.83 5.18 13.11
C GLN A 190 -13.90 4.25 12.52
N ASP A 191 -15.08 4.17 13.14
CA ASP A 191 -16.16 3.27 12.74
C ASP A 191 -16.56 3.41 11.27
N LYS A 192 -16.44 4.62 10.70
CA LYS A 192 -16.70 4.87 9.27
C LYS A 192 -15.81 4.07 8.33
N ASP A 193 -14.63 3.61 8.78
CA ASP A 193 -13.71 2.80 7.98
C ASP A 193 -14.35 1.46 7.60
N ALA A 194 -15.27 0.93 8.41
CA ALA A 194 -16.02 -0.29 8.11
C ALA A 194 -16.87 -0.20 6.83
N LEU A 195 -17.23 1.01 6.39
CA LEU A 195 -17.96 1.22 5.12
C LEU A 195 -17.04 1.06 3.90
N THR A 196 -15.73 1.29 4.06
CA THR A 196 -14.73 1.17 3.00
C THR A 196 -14.08 -0.21 2.98
N PHE A 197 -13.86 -0.78 4.17
CA PHE A 197 -13.12 -2.03 4.36
C PHE A 197 -14.06 -3.14 4.88
N ASP A 198 -14.99 -3.58 4.03
CA ASP A 198 -16.07 -4.53 4.39
C ASP A 198 -15.55 -5.89 4.88
N LYS A 199 -14.37 -6.33 4.43
CA LYS A 199 -13.73 -7.57 4.91
C LYS A 199 -13.11 -7.44 6.30
N LEU A 200 -12.98 -6.22 6.81
CA LEU A 200 -12.35 -5.89 8.08
C LEU A 200 -13.31 -5.22 9.07
N THR A 201 -14.63 -5.33 8.84
CA THR A 201 -15.65 -4.62 9.63
C THR A 201 -15.43 -4.71 11.13
N HIS A 202 -15.21 -5.91 11.68
CA HIS A 202 -14.97 -6.14 13.11
C HIS A 202 -13.69 -5.46 13.63
N ILE A 203 -12.64 -5.41 12.80
CA ILE A 203 -11.39 -4.72 13.14
C ILE A 203 -11.60 -3.20 13.11
N CYS A 204 -12.26 -2.67 12.07
CA CYS A 204 -12.55 -1.24 11.94
C CYS A 204 -13.43 -0.73 13.10
N LEU A 205 -14.38 -1.54 13.57
CA LEU A 205 -15.20 -1.26 14.75
C LEU A 205 -14.46 -1.43 16.09
N GLY A 206 -13.21 -1.90 16.03
CA GLY A 206 -12.36 -2.02 17.21
C GLY A 206 -12.73 -3.18 18.15
N GLU A 207 -13.35 -4.26 17.66
CA GLU A 207 -13.75 -5.42 18.46
C GLU A 207 -12.56 -6.08 19.16
N PHE A 208 -11.36 -6.03 18.54
CA PHE A 208 -10.11 -6.52 19.14
C PHE A 208 -9.79 -5.86 20.50
N LYS A 209 -10.30 -4.66 20.78
CA LYS A 209 -10.12 -3.95 22.05
C LYS A 209 -10.78 -4.63 23.23
N ASN A 210 -11.65 -5.61 22.99
CA ASN A 210 -12.36 -6.37 24.01
C ASN A 210 -11.90 -7.85 24.08
N LYS A 211 -10.94 -8.25 23.24
CA LYS A 211 -10.47 -9.64 23.16
C LYS A 211 -9.39 -9.93 24.20
N LYS A 212 -9.42 -11.14 24.72
CA LYS A 212 -8.30 -11.71 25.50
C LYS A 212 -7.30 -12.35 24.52
N SER A 213 -6.09 -12.65 25.01
CA SER A 213 -5.07 -13.31 24.22
C SER A 213 -5.54 -14.60 23.54
N ASP A 214 -6.36 -15.39 24.23
CA ASP A 214 -6.84 -16.68 23.73
C ASP A 214 -7.89 -16.54 22.61
N ASP A 215 -8.49 -15.37 22.47
CA ASP A 215 -9.52 -15.05 21.46
C ASP A 215 -8.93 -14.46 20.17
N VAL A 216 -7.61 -14.25 20.13
CA VAL A 216 -6.91 -13.66 18.99
C VAL A 216 -6.18 -14.76 18.21
N GLY A 217 -6.46 -14.89 16.90
CA GLY A 217 -5.81 -15.86 16.01
C GLY A 217 -4.37 -15.47 15.68
N SER A 218 -3.45 -16.46 15.51
CA SER A 218 -2.02 -16.20 15.26
C SER A 218 -1.41 -16.97 14.08
N ILE A 219 -2.23 -17.56 13.20
CA ILE A 219 -1.84 -18.59 12.22
C ILE A 219 -1.60 -18.08 10.78
N GLY A 220 -1.15 -16.90 10.53
CA GLY A 220 -0.78 -16.46 9.18
C GLY A 220 -1.93 -16.09 8.23
N TYR A 221 -3.20 -16.14 8.68
CA TYR A 221 -4.31 -15.51 7.97
C TYR A 221 -4.22 -13.99 8.14
N VAL A 222 -4.26 -13.26 7.03
CA VAL A 222 -3.93 -11.82 7.02
C VAL A 222 -4.77 -10.98 7.98
N VAL A 223 -6.06 -11.29 8.12
CA VAL A 223 -6.97 -10.56 9.00
C VAL A 223 -6.64 -10.83 10.47
N ASP A 224 -6.31 -12.10 10.81
CA ASP A 224 -5.86 -12.45 12.15
C ASP A 224 -4.53 -11.78 12.49
N SER A 225 -3.56 -11.79 11.57
CA SER A 225 -2.26 -11.13 11.78
C SER A 225 -2.40 -9.61 11.96
N LEU A 226 -3.31 -8.98 11.19
CA LEU A 226 -3.65 -7.57 11.41
C LEU A 226 -4.27 -7.36 12.79
N GLU A 227 -5.22 -8.22 13.19
CA GLU A 227 -5.86 -8.15 14.50
C GLU A 227 -4.86 -8.31 15.65
N VAL A 228 -3.95 -9.28 15.56
CA VAL A 228 -2.84 -9.48 16.52
C VAL A 228 -2.05 -8.20 16.71
N ALA A 229 -1.60 -7.61 15.60
CA ALA A 229 -0.77 -6.41 15.64
C ALA A 229 -1.51 -5.24 16.30
N LEU A 230 -2.78 -5.01 15.94
CA LEU A 230 -3.59 -3.94 16.50
C LEU A 230 -3.96 -4.18 17.96
N TRP A 231 -4.25 -5.43 18.32
CA TRP A 231 -4.53 -5.85 19.69
C TRP A 231 -3.32 -5.64 20.59
N ALA A 232 -2.15 -6.13 20.21
CA ALA A 232 -0.92 -5.95 20.99
C ALA A 232 -0.53 -4.47 21.11
N PHE A 233 -0.62 -3.71 20.02
CA PHE A 233 -0.41 -2.26 20.02
C PHE A 233 -1.40 -1.54 20.96
N TRP A 234 -2.67 -1.93 20.95
CA TRP A 234 -3.70 -1.27 21.79
C TRP A 234 -3.45 -1.44 23.29
N TYR A 235 -3.07 -2.65 23.71
CA TYR A 235 -2.91 -2.98 25.14
C TYR A 235 -1.55 -2.60 25.74
N THR A 236 -0.66 -1.99 24.97
CA THR A 236 0.71 -1.64 25.43
C THR A 236 0.99 -0.17 25.21
N ASP A 237 1.94 0.38 25.99
CA ASP A 237 2.27 1.81 25.97
C ASP A 237 3.70 2.10 25.49
N ASN A 238 4.40 1.12 24.97
CA ASN A 238 5.73 1.25 24.38
C ASN A 238 5.97 0.20 23.29
N PHE A 239 7.00 0.44 22.47
CA PHE A 239 7.36 -0.43 21.36
C PHE A 239 7.70 -1.86 21.82
N LYS A 240 8.57 -1.98 22.84
CA LYS A 240 9.08 -3.28 23.30
C LYS A 240 7.96 -4.21 23.73
N ASP A 241 7.05 -3.71 24.57
CA ASP A 241 5.97 -4.51 25.12
C ASP A 241 4.97 -4.91 24.02
N ALA A 242 4.69 -4.00 23.05
CA ALA A 242 3.82 -4.30 21.91
C ALA A 242 4.34 -5.48 21.09
N VAL A 243 5.61 -5.41 20.70
CA VAL A 243 6.23 -6.44 19.85
C VAL A 243 6.39 -7.77 20.60
N LEU A 244 6.76 -7.73 21.89
CA LEU A 244 6.82 -8.93 22.74
C LEU A 244 5.44 -9.56 22.92
N MET A 245 4.39 -8.77 23.10
CA MET A 245 3.02 -9.25 23.24
C MET A 245 2.56 -9.99 21.98
N ALA A 246 2.81 -9.43 20.79
CA ALA A 246 2.49 -10.07 19.53
C ALA A 246 3.29 -11.38 19.31
N ALA A 247 4.62 -11.35 19.50
CA ALA A 247 5.49 -12.51 19.31
C ALA A 247 5.16 -13.67 20.25
N ASN A 248 4.78 -13.38 21.48
CA ASN A 248 4.46 -14.40 22.51
C ASN A 248 3.13 -15.14 22.26
N LEU A 249 2.37 -14.77 21.24
CA LEU A 249 1.24 -15.59 20.79
C LEU A 249 1.70 -16.87 20.07
N GLY A 250 2.93 -16.94 19.61
CA GLY A 250 3.46 -18.11 18.89
C GLY A 250 2.94 -18.23 17.47
N ASP A 251 2.93 -19.44 16.95
CA ASP A 251 2.53 -19.81 15.58
C ASP A 251 3.31 -19.01 14.52
N ASP A 252 2.71 -18.05 13.84
CA ASP A 252 3.34 -17.14 12.87
C ASP A 252 3.90 -15.88 13.58
N ALA A 253 4.77 -16.14 14.54
CA ALA A 253 5.19 -15.14 15.53
C ALA A 253 6.07 -14.02 14.95
N ASP A 254 6.91 -14.33 13.97
CA ASP A 254 7.75 -13.35 13.27
C ASP A 254 6.90 -12.34 12.49
N THR A 255 5.99 -12.83 11.65
CA THR A 255 5.10 -11.97 10.87
C THR A 255 4.17 -11.16 11.78
N ASN A 256 3.57 -11.76 12.80
CA ASN A 256 2.70 -11.05 13.74
C ASN A 256 3.46 -9.94 14.48
N ALA A 257 4.68 -10.23 14.93
CA ALA A 257 5.53 -9.23 15.59
C ALA A 257 6.09 -8.19 14.61
N SER A 258 6.37 -8.56 13.37
CA SER A 258 6.79 -7.66 12.29
C SER A 258 5.70 -6.63 11.96
N ILE A 259 4.44 -7.06 11.79
CA ILE A 259 3.31 -6.16 11.54
C ILE A 259 3.07 -5.25 12.75
N CYS A 260 3.11 -5.80 13.97
CA CYS A 260 3.02 -5.01 15.20
C CYS A 260 4.17 -3.98 15.30
N GLY A 261 5.38 -4.38 14.95
CA GLY A 261 6.56 -3.51 14.93
C GLY A 261 6.43 -2.33 13.97
N GLN A 262 5.76 -2.52 12.82
CA GLN A 262 5.49 -1.41 11.89
C GLN A 262 4.63 -0.33 12.56
N ILE A 263 3.50 -0.71 13.16
CA ILE A 263 2.58 0.27 13.76
C ILE A 263 3.10 0.84 15.09
N ALA A 264 3.64 0.01 15.97
CA ALA A 264 4.20 0.47 17.24
C ALA A 264 5.43 1.37 17.02
N GLY A 265 6.32 0.99 16.10
CA GLY A 265 7.50 1.79 15.73
C GLY A 265 7.12 3.14 15.12
N ALA A 266 6.12 3.17 14.22
CA ALA A 266 5.62 4.43 13.67
C ALA A 266 4.96 5.31 14.75
N TYR A 267 4.25 4.72 15.70
CA TYR A 267 3.54 5.47 16.73
C TYR A 267 4.49 6.01 17.81
N TYR A 268 5.32 5.16 18.39
CA TYR A 268 6.23 5.52 19.48
C TYR A 268 7.54 6.16 18.99
N GLY A 269 7.85 6.00 17.69
CA GLY A 269 9.07 6.51 17.05
C GLY A 269 10.30 5.62 17.30
N VAL A 270 11.34 5.85 16.50
CA VAL A 270 12.58 5.04 16.53
C VAL A 270 13.28 5.05 17.90
N LYS A 271 13.14 6.12 18.66
CA LYS A 271 13.77 6.26 19.98
C LYS A 271 13.17 5.37 21.07
N ASP A 272 11.98 4.82 20.84
CA ASP A 272 11.32 3.90 21.75
C ASP A 272 11.70 2.42 21.49
N ILE A 273 12.37 2.16 20.36
CA ILE A 273 12.95 0.85 20.09
C ILE A 273 14.17 0.68 20.98
N PRO A 274 14.31 -0.43 21.76
CA PRO A 274 15.49 -0.62 22.61
C PRO A 274 16.81 -0.51 21.85
N ASP A 275 17.74 0.30 22.35
CA ASP A 275 19.06 0.48 21.75
C ASP A 275 19.77 -0.85 21.50
N SER A 276 19.67 -1.79 22.46
CA SER A 276 20.26 -3.14 22.36
C SER A 276 19.68 -3.98 21.22
N TRP A 277 18.44 -3.67 20.74
CA TRP A 277 17.85 -4.32 19.59
C TRP A 277 18.38 -3.69 18.30
N LEU A 278 18.44 -2.36 18.27
CA LEU A 278 19.00 -1.63 17.11
C LEU A 278 20.49 -1.90 16.90
N GLU A 279 21.27 -2.06 17.97
CA GLU A 279 22.72 -2.36 17.89
C GLU A 279 23.01 -3.73 17.28
N CYS A 280 22.16 -4.73 17.54
CA CYS A 280 22.34 -6.07 16.99
C CYS A 280 21.57 -6.31 15.68
N LEU A 281 20.71 -5.40 15.25
CA LEU A 281 19.89 -5.56 14.06
C LEU A 281 20.75 -5.64 12.80
N TYR A 282 20.68 -6.76 12.09
CA TYR A 282 21.42 -6.98 10.86
C TYR A 282 21.03 -5.95 9.80
N ARG A 283 22.01 -5.35 9.13
CA ARG A 283 21.83 -4.32 8.08
C ARG A 283 20.96 -3.11 8.50
N LYS A 284 20.96 -2.75 9.78
CA LYS A 284 20.25 -1.58 10.29
C LYS A 284 20.48 -0.34 9.43
N ASN A 285 21.73 -0.02 9.11
CA ASN A 285 22.07 1.19 8.34
C ASN A 285 21.50 1.20 6.93
N ASP A 286 21.33 0.02 6.30
CA ASP A 286 20.72 -0.08 4.98
C ASP A 286 19.22 0.22 5.06
N ILE A 287 18.54 -0.28 6.12
CA ILE A 287 17.11 -0.01 6.36
C ILE A 287 16.90 1.48 6.66
N GLU A 288 17.74 2.09 7.49
CA GLU A 288 17.71 3.54 7.77
C GLU A 288 17.88 4.36 6.49
N LYS A 289 18.87 4.01 5.66
CA LYS A 289 19.10 4.69 4.38
C LYS A 289 17.89 4.59 3.46
N LEU A 290 17.36 3.39 3.24
CA LEU A 290 16.19 3.17 2.38
C LEU A 290 14.97 3.93 2.92
N THR A 291 14.76 3.94 4.24
CA THR A 291 13.67 4.70 4.88
C THR A 291 13.75 6.18 4.54
N LEU A 292 14.94 6.79 4.72
CA LEU A 292 15.13 8.21 4.48
C LEU A 292 15.06 8.56 2.98
N GLU A 293 15.52 7.69 2.11
CA GLU A 293 15.38 7.85 0.66
C GLU A 293 13.91 7.83 0.25
N LEU A 294 13.14 6.82 0.67
CA LEU A 294 11.70 6.70 0.39
C LEU A 294 10.91 7.90 0.91
N LEU A 295 11.20 8.35 2.14
CA LEU A 295 10.50 9.48 2.76
C LEU A 295 10.72 10.81 2.03
N LYS A 296 11.89 10.97 1.42
CA LYS A 296 12.25 12.19 0.64
C LYS A 296 11.70 12.17 -0.78
N MET A 297 11.38 11.00 -1.31
CA MET A 297 10.81 10.91 -2.64
C MET A 297 9.43 11.57 -2.63
N ARG A 298 9.25 12.49 -3.54
CA ARG A 298 7.94 13.06 -3.79
C ARG A 298 7.26 12.26 -4.89
N ASP A 299 5.96 12.12 -4.80
CA ASP A 299 5.20 11.81 -5.99
C ASP A 299 5.49 12.99 -6.94
N GLU A 300 6.19 12.75 -8.04
CA GLU A 300 6.20 13.74 -9.09
C GLU A 300 4.73 13.96 -9.40
N ASN A 301 4.24 15.17 -9.13
CA ASN A 301 2.86 15.57 -9.41
C ASN A 301 2.71 15.73 -10.93
N ILE A 302 2.94 14.61 -11.66
CA ILE A 302 2.71 14.57 -13.09
C ILE A 302 1.20 14.64 -13.30
N ILE A 303 0.74 15.82 -13.68
CA ILE A 303 -0.67 16.05 -13.95
C ILE A 303 -1.13 15.14 -15.10
N THR A 304 -2.07 14.25 -14.82
CA THR A 304 -2.66 13.42 -15.87
C THR A 304 -3.77 14.20 -16.58
N VAL A 305 -3.55 14.46 -17.85
CA VAL A 305 -4.52 15.13 -18.74
C VAL A 305 -5.27 14.05 -19.53
N TYR A 306 -6.52 13.80 -19.17
CA TYR A 306 -7.36 12.83 -19.86
C TYR A 306 -7.97 13.44 -21.12
N GLY A 307 -7.77 12.79 -22.26
CA GLY A 307 -8.27 13.34 -23.52
C GLY A 307 -7.98 12.48 -24.75
N ILE A 308 -7.84 13.12 -25.90
CA ILE A 308 -7.50 12.49 -27.18
C ILE A 308 -6.39 13.32 -27.81
N LYS A 309 -5.29 12.69 -28.23
CA LYS A 309 -4.07 13.33 -28.78
C LYS A 309 -4.35 14.32 -29.90
N ASN A 310 -5.31 14.01 -30.77
CA ASN A 310 -5.66 14.82 -31.92
C ASN A 310 -6.74 15.90 -31.65
N CYS A 311 -6.99 16.25 -30.42
CA CYS A 311 -7.93 17.31 -30.03
C CYS A 311 -7.18 18.63 -29.81
N ASP A 312 -7.58 19.71 -30.50
CA ASP A 312 -6.92 21.02 -30.40
C ASP A 312 -7.04 21.62 -28.98
N THR A 313 -8.15 21.37 -28.29
CA THR A 313 -8.34 21.83 -26.92
C THR A 313 -7.38 21.09 -25.96
N VAL A 314 -7.16 19.80 -26.17
CA VAL A 314 -6.16 19.01 -25.42
C VAL A 314 -4.76 19.54 -25.68
N LYS A 315 -4.40 19.77 -26.94
CA LYS A 315 -3.10 20.35 -27.32
C LYS A 315 -2.84 21.70 -26.67
N LYS A 316 -3.87 22.56 -26.60
CA LYS A 316 -3.77 23.87 -25.91
C LYS A 316 -3.51 23.71 -24.41
N ALA A 317 -4.21 22.78 -23.74
CA ALA A 317 -3.99 22.49 -22.34
C ALA A 317 -2.59 21.95 -22.05
N LEU A 318 -2.12 20.96 -22.83
CA LEU A 318 -0.76 20.40 -22.69
C LEU A 318 0.30 21.47 -22.91
N LYS A 319 0.13 22.32 -23.94
CA LYS A 319 1.05 23.43 -24.19
C LYS A 319 1.08 24.43 -23.04
N TRP A 320 -0.08 24.80 -22.53
CA TRP A 320 -0.16 25.72 -21.39
C TRP A 320 0.55 25.17 -20.14
N LEU A 321 0.33 23.89 -19.81
CA LEU A 321 1.02 23.21 -18.69
C LEU A 321 2.55 23.22 -18.91
N ALA A 322 3.01 22.92 -20.13
CA ALA A 322 4.44 22.94 -20.47
C ALA A 322 5.03 24.36 -20.33
N ASP A 323 4.34 25.36 -20.86
CA ASP A 323 4.78 26.77 -20.81
C ASP A 323 4.88 27.31 -19.36
N HIS A 324 4.15 26.67 -18.41
CA HIS A 324 4.17 27.00 -16.97
C HIS A 324 5.03 26.04 -16.14
N ASN A 325 5.85 25.20 -16.77
CA ASN A 325 6.72 24.19 -16.12
C ASN A 325 5.96 23.24 -15.18
N ILE A 326 4.70 22.90 -15.51
CA ILE A 326 3.90 21.91 -14.81
C ILE A 326 4.11 20.58 -15.51
N GLU A 327 4.72 19.62 -14.80
CA GLU A 327 4.91 18.27 -15.34
C GLU A 327 3.56 17.61 -15.57
N HIS A 328 3.37 17.05 -16.78
CA HIS A 328 2.10 16.45 -17.18
C HIS A 328 2.28 15.33 -18.18
N LYS A 329 1.32 14.41 -18.21
CA LYS A 329 1.21 13.34 -19.21
C LYS A 329 -0.19 13.30 -19.80
N LEU A 330 -0.29 12.89 -21.05
CA LEU A 330 -1.57 12.64 -21.71
C LEU A 330 -1.99 11.18 -21.48
N HIS A 331 -3.19 10.97 -20.95
CA HIS A 331 -3.90 9.70 -21.01
C HIS A 331 -4.88 9.76 -22.20
N ASP A 332 -4.51 9.08 -23.30
CA ASP A 332 -5.33 9.08 -24.53
C ASP A 332 -6.36 7.95 -24.46
N TYR A 333 -7.64 8.29 -24.34
CA TYR A 333 -8.76 7.32 -24.27
C TYR A 333 -8.73 6.23 -25.36
N ARG A 334 -8.12 6.49 -26.52
CA ARG A 334 -8.06 5.57 -27.66
C ARG A 334 -6.92 4.59 -27.58
N VAL A 335 -5.89 4.91 -26.83
CA VAL A 335 -4.65 4.13 -26.71
C VAL A 335 -4.59 3.46 -25.34
N ASP A 336 -4.83 4.24 -24.28
CA ASP A 336 -4.65 3.82 -22.89
C ASP A 336 -5.94 3.24 -22.29
N GLY A 337 -7.06 3.30 -23.05
CA GLY A 337 -8.37 2.87 -22.59
C GLY A 337 -9.09 3.91 -21.74
N LEU A 338 -10.28 3.57 -21.26
CA LEU A 338 -11.14 4.44 -20.47
C LEU A 338 -11.54 3.70 -19.19
N ASP A 339 -11.08 4.20 -18.05
CA ASP A 339 -11.39 3.64 -16.74
C ASP A 339 -12.78 4.11 -16.27
N LEU A 340 -13.64 3.15 -15.92
CA LEU A 340 -14.98 3.43 -15.41
C LEU A 340 -14.94 4.14 -14.05
N ASN A 341 -13.97 3.85 -13.19
CA ASN A 341 -13.82 4.54 -11.91
C ASN A 341 -13.49 6.02 -12.12
N PHE A 342 -12.59 6.33 -13.07
CA PHE A 342 -12.31 7.70 -13.47
C PHE A 342 -13.56 8.43 -13.99
N LEU A 343 -14.35 7.78 -14.85
CA LEU A 343 -15.59 8.37 -15.35
C LEU A 343 -16.62 8.62 -14.24
N THR A 344 -16.73 7.69 -13.29
CA THR A 344 -17.63 7.83 -12.13
C THR A 344 -17.22 9.02 -11.25
N GLN A 345 -15.92 9.18 -10.99
CA GLN A 345 -15.39 10.34 -10.26
C GLN A 345 -15.63 11.65 -11.01
N ALA A 346 -15.40 11.64 -12.33
CA ALA A 346 -15.63 12.81 -13.17
C ALA A 346 -17.13 13.19 -13.22
N GLU A 347 -18.03 12.20 -13.27
CA GLU A 347 -19.48 12.44 -13.19
C GLU A 347 -19.86 13.05 -11.83
N ALA A 348 -19.34 12.50 -10.74
CA ALA A 348 -19.62 13.03 -9.40
C ALA A 348 -19.10 14.46 -9.22
N GLN A 349 -17.98 14.82 -9.85
CA GLN A 349 -17.36 16.13 -9.75
C GLN A 349 -17.99 17.19 -10.65
N PHE A 350 -18.31 16.86 -11.90
CA PHE A 350 -18.73 17.84 -12.91
C PHE A 350 -20.21 17.75 -13.27
N GLY A 351 -20.85 16.63 -13.01
CA GLY A 351 -22.19 16.32 -13.48
C GLY A 351 -22.21 15.74 -14.90
N TRP A 352 -23.15 14.84 -15.16
CA TRP A 352 -23.23 14.10 -16.42
C TRP A 352 -23.43 14.98 -17.66
N ASP A 353 -24.21 16.06 -17.54
CA ASP A 353 -24.54 17.00 -18.61
C ASP A 353 -23.32 17.82 -19.06
N VAL A 354 -22.39 18.09 -18.13
CA VAL A 354 -21.13 18.77 -18.41
C VAL A 354 -20.12 17.84 -19.07
N LEU A 355 -20.15 16.54 -18.71
CA LEU A 355 -19.24 15.54 -19.30
C LEU A 355 -19.51 15.31 -20.78
N VAL A 356 -20.76 15.45 -21.23
CA VAL A 356 -21.16 15.18 -22.62
C VAL A 356 -20.83 16.36 -23.52
N ASN A 357 -19.95 16.13 -24.51
CA ASN A 357 -19.64 17.13 -25.54
C ASN A 357 -20.71 17.17 -26.63
N LYS A 358 -21.77 17.95 -26.38
CA LYS A 358 -22.89 18.15 -27.33
C LYS A 358 -22.52 18.84 -28.64
N ARG A 359 -21.26 19.34 -28.78
CA ARG A 359 -20.73 19.95 -30.00
C ARG A 359 -19.96 18.95 -30.87
N SER A 360 -19.71 17.74 -30.38
CA SER A 360 -18.94 16.72 -31.11
C SER A 360 -19.70 16.19 -32.33
N THR A 361 -18.96 15.69 -33.32
CA THR A 361 -19.54 14.96 -34.46
C THR A 361 -20.25 13.70 -33.97
N THR A 362 -19.70 13.04 -32.97
CA THR A 362 -20.27 11.84 -32.35
C THR A 362 -21.65 12.15 -31.77
N TRP A 363 -21.83 13.27 -31.06
CA TRP A 363 -23.13 13.70 -30.57
C TRP A 363 -24.14 13.90 -31.70
N ARG A 364 -23.73 14.56 -32.80
CA ARG A 364 -24.63 14.79 -33.94
C ARG A 364 -25.13 13.50 -34.57
N ASN A 365 -24.29 12.47 -34.59
CA ASN A 365 -24.57 11.17 -35.20
C ASN A 365 -25.22 10.16 -34.20
N LEU A 366 -25.31 10.52 -32.92
CA LEU A 366 -25.96 9.66 -31.93
C LEU A 366 -27.46 9.58 -32.15
N ASP A 367 -28.04 8.39 -31.92
CA ASP A 367 -29.45 8.16 -32.03
C ASP A 367 -30.25 9.10 -31.10
N GLU A 368 -31.39 9.64 -31.60
CA GLU A 368 -32.22 10.56 -30.84
C GLU A 368 -32.84 9.91 -29.59
N GLN A 369 -33.13 8.60 -29.62
CA GLN A 369 -33.64 7.89 -28.45
C GLN A 369 -32.55 7.82 -27.35
N VAL A 370 -31.29 7.57 -27.72
CA VAL A 370 -30.18 7.59 -26.79
C VAL A 370 -29.97 8.99 -26.23
N LYS A 371 -29.99 10.04 -27.07
CA LYS A 371 -29.87 11.43 -26.57
C LYS A 371 -30.93 11.79 -25.55
N ASN A 372 -32.17 11.35 -25.77
CA ASN A 372 -33.30 11.65 -24.91
C ASN A 372 -33.33 10.79 -23.62
N SER A 373 -32.62 9.67 -23.59
CA SER A 373 -32.54 8.77 -22.42
C SER A 373 -31.33 9.04 -21.54
N LEU A 374 -30.51 10.03 -21.89
CA LEU A 374 -29.28 10.34 -21.09
C LEU A 374 -29.68 10.99 -19.77
N ASP A 375 -29.20 10.36 -18.71
CA ASP A 375 -29.27 10.82 -17.34
C ASP A 375 -28.04 10.35 -16.55
N LYS A 376 -28.02 10.60 -15.25
CA LYS A 376 -26.93 10.20 -14.36
C LYS A 376 -26.68 8.68 -14.38
N THR A 377 -27.69 7.86 -14.63
CA THR A 377 -27.58 6.38 -14.56
C THR A 377 -27.14 5.76 -15.89
N THR A 378 -27.48 6.38 -17.01
CA THR A 378 -27.23 5.87 -18.37
C THR A 378 -26.00 6.45 -19.03
N VAL A 379 -25.56 7.64 -18.62
CA VAL A 379 -24.48 8.38 -19.31
C VAL A 379 -23.16 7.63 -19.32
N LEU A 380 -22.78 6.98 -18.22
CA LEU A 380 -21.48 6.33 -18.11
C LEU A 380 -21.30 5.19 -19.12
N SER A 381 -22.32 4.35 -19.33
CA SER A 381 -22.29 3.29 -20.35
C SER A 381 -22.15 3.88 -21.76
N VAL A 382 -22.91 4.94 -22.06
CA VAL A 382 -22.83 5.61 -23.37
C VAL A 382 -21.47 6.25 -23.62
N LEU A 383 -20.82 6.82 -22.59
CA LEU A 383 -19.49 7.41 -22.70
C LEU A 383 -18.39 6.36 -22.87
N VAL A 384 -18.52 5.20 -22.22
CA VAL A 384 -17.60 4.06 -22.41
C VAL A 384 -17.65 3.55 -23.86
N GLU A 385 -18.86 3.38 -24.40
CA GLU A 385 -19.04 2.96 -25.79
C GLU A 385 -18.61 4.04 -26.81
N ASN A 386 -18.69 5.32 -26.42
CA ASN A 386 -18.41 6.45 -27.28
C ASN A 386 -17.44 7.46 -26.63
N PRO A 387 -16.15 7.12 -26.41
CA PRO A 387 -15.19 7.98 -25.71
C PRO A 387 -15.02 9.37 -26.32
N THR A 388 -15.33 9.54 -27.60
CA THR A 388 -15.29 10.83 -28.32
C THR A 388 -16.42 11.78 -27.93
N LEU A 389 -17.45 11.28 -27.21
CA LEU A 389 -18.49 12.11 -26.59
C LEU A 389 -18.00 12.84 -25.34
N ILE A 390 -16.92 12.37 -24.71
CA ILE A 390 -16.45 12.97 -23.48
C ILE A 390 -15.88 14.37 -23.79
N LYS A 391 -16.32 15.35 -23.01
CA LYS A 391 -15.73 16.70 -23.02
C LYS A 391 -14.31 16.63 -22.49
N ARG A 392 -13.39 17.22 -23.19
CA ARG A 392 -11.94 17.08 -22.96
C ARG A 392 -11.16 18.38 -23.18
N PRO A 393 -9.98 18.54 -22.56
CA PRO A 393 -9.36 17.65 -21.57
C PRO A 393 -10.12 17.59 -20.24
N ILE A 394 -9.87 16.54 -19.46
CA ILE A 394 -10.24 16.47 -18.04
C ILE A 394 -8.95 16.33 -17.23
N ILE A 395 -8.83 17.11 -16.15
CA ILE A 395 -7.85 16.94 -15.09
C ILE A 395 -8.65 16.73 -13.80
N LEU A 396 -8.40 15.60 -13.12
CA LEU A 396 -9.03 15.25 -11.86
C LEU A 396 -7.98 14.56 -10.99
N GLN A 397 -7.24 15.34 -10.23
CA GLN A 397 -6.09 14.86 -9.46
C GLN A 397 -5.73 15.85 -8.35
N ASP A 398 -5.46 15.36 -7.13
CA ASP A 398 -4.94 16.14 -5.99
C ASP A 398 -5.77 17.39 -5.66
N GLY A 399 -7.10 17.22 -5.67
CA GLY A 399 -8.03 18.33 -5.42
C GLY A 399 -8.18 19.32 -6.59
N LYS A 400 -7.48 19.10 -7.71
CA LYS A 400 -7.63 19.86 -8.94
C LYS A 400 -8.70 19.23 -9.81
N ALA A 401 -9.68 20.02 -10.23
CA ALA A 401 -10.78 19.57 -11.06
C ALA A 401 -11.01 20.57 -12.20
N LEU A 402 -10.66 20.17 -13.43
CA LEU A 402 -10.81 20.99 -14.64
C LEU A 402 -11.41 20.16 -15.77
N ILE A 403 -12.33 20.75 -16.51
CA ILE A 403 -12.93 20.15 -17.71
C ILE A 403 -12.99 21.14 -18.88
N GLY A 404 -12.36 20.79 -19.99
CA GLY A 404 -12.08 21.70 -21.08
C GLY A 404 -10.80 22.51 -20.82
N PHE A 405 -10.59 23.55 -21.64
CA PHE A 405 -9.45 24.44 -21.47
C PHE A 405 -9.93 25.89 -21.37
N ASN A 406 -9.62 26.51 -20.26
CA ASN A 406 -9.78 27.96 -20.01
C ASN A 406 -8.55 28.43 -19.24
N GLU A 407 -7.80 29.35 -19.83
CA GLU A 407 -6.53 29.80 -19.28
C GLU A 407 -6.68 30.41 -17.87
N LYS A 408 -7.76 31.16 -17.60
CA LYS A 408 -8.01 31.74 -16.26
C LYS A 408 -8.28 30.67 -15.20
N GLU A 409 -9.01 29.62 -15.56
CA GLU A 409 -9.28 28.49 -14.65
C GLU A 409 -8.01 27.70 -14.39
N TYR A 410 -7.20 27.44 -15.42
CA TYR A 410 -5.90 26.79 -15.25
C TYR A 410 -4.97 27.61 -14.37
N GLN A 411 -4.89 28.92 -14.61
CA GLN A 411 -4.11 29.81 -13.75
C GLN A 411 -4.57 29.78 -12.29
N ALA A 412 -5.87 29.74 -12.03
CA ALA A 412 -6.42 29.71 -10.67
C ALA A 412 -6.16 28.37 -9.94
N VAL A 413 -6.05 27.26 -10.68
CA VAL A 413 -5.85 25.92 -10.12
C VAL A 413 -4.38 25.59 -9.94
N PHE A 414 -3.48 26.16 -10.75
CA PHE A 414 -2.06 25.82 -10.77
C PHE A 414 -1.13 26.95 -10.29
N ALA A 415 -1.67 28.14 -9.94
CA ALA A 415 -0.89 29.30 -9.47
C ALA A 415 -0.41 29.19 -8.02
#